data_ecbc7dadf9335c83a6892b1ce46041df
#
_entry.id   ecbc7dadf9335c83a6892b1ce46041df
#
_cell.length_a   1.000
_cell.length_b   1.000
_cell.length_c   1.000
_cell.angle_alpha   90.00
_cell.angle_beta   90.00
_cell.angle_gamma   90.00
#
_symmetry.space_group_name_H-M   'P 1'
#
loop_
_entity.id
_entity.type
_entity.pdbx_description
1 polymer ?
#
loop_
_entity_poly.entity_id
_entity_poly.type
_entity_poly.pdbx_seq_one_letter_code
_entity_poly.pdbx_strand_id
1 'polypeptide(L)'
;SVQGASELTLYISMATNFVNYKDISGDPYQRNKTYLKNAEKEYDKAKAAHIAAYQEQFNRVTLDLGETSQVNKPMDVRIKEFSSSYDPALIALYFQYGRYLLIASSQPGCQPANLQGKWNHNPGPPWSCNYTTNINAEMNYWPAEITNLAELHKPFIQMVRELSENGREAASRMYGCRGWVLHHNTDLWRMTGAVSYTHLRAHETSAHL
;
A
#
# COMPACT_ATOMS: atom_id res chain seq x y z
N SER A 1 -10.32 32.65 10.52
CA SER A 1 -10.43 33.18 9.15
C SER A 1 -9.10 33.78 8.75
N VAL A 2 -8.71 33.58 7.51
CA VAL A 2 -7.52 34.19 6.91
C VAL A 2 -8.00 35.30 6.00
N GLN A 3 -7.44 36.49 6.15
CA GLN A 3 -7.80 37.66 5.33
C GLN A 3 -6.53 38.32 4.78
N GLY A 4 -6.55 38.73 3.52
CA GLY A 4 -5.46 39.47 2.87
C GLY A 4 -4.19 38.66 2.58
N ALA A 5 -4.25 37.34 2.66
CA ALA A 5 -3.13 36.47 2.31
C ALA A 5 -3.20 36.08 0.83
N SER A 6 -2.06 36.16 0.14
CA SER A 6 -1.91 35.65 -1.25
C SER A 6 -1.66 34.17 -1.30
N GLU A 7 -1.11 33.58 -0.22
CA GLU A 7 -0.81 32.16 -0.11
C GLU A 7 -1.17 31.63 1.28
N LEU A 8 -1.53 30.35 1.36
CA LEU A 8 -1.83 29.67 2.61
C LEU A 8 -1.31 28.23 2.56
N THR A 9 -0.51 27.86 3.55
CA THR A 9 -0.05 26.49 3.76
C THR A 9 -0.72 25.91 5.00
N LEU A 10 -1.35 24.74 4.87
CA LEU A 10 -1.96 24.00 5.97
C LEU A 10 -1.19 22.73 6.27
N TYR A 11 -0.83 22.53 7.54
CA TYR A 11 -0.24 21.30 8.03
C TYR A 11 -1.30 20.49 8.79
N ILE A 12 -1.61 19.32 8.28
CA ILE A 12 -2.61 18.41 8.87
C ILE A 12 -1.89 17.19 9.40
N SER A 13 -2.12 16.86 10.67
CA SER A 13 -1.61 15.63 11.28
C SER A 13 -2.79 14.78 11.73
N MET A 14 -2.69 13.49 11.48
CA MET A 14 -3.68 12.49 11.88
C MET A 14 -2.99 11.32 12.57
N ALA A 15 -3.54 10.87 13.67
CA ALA A 15 -3.06 9.71 14.39
C ALA A 15 -4.22 8.96 15.03
N THR A 16 -4.02 7.67 15.25
CA THR A 16 -4.93 6.81 15.99
C THR A 16 -4.24 6.26 17.24
N ASN A 17 -5.00 5.58 18.08
CA ASN A 17 -4.49 4.85 19.23
C ASN A 17 -3.86 3.48 18.87
N PHE A 18 -3.93 3.05 17.63
CA PHE A 18 -3.35 1.79 17.15
C PHE A 18 -1.82 1.77 17.32
N VAL A 19 -1.30 0.80 18.05
CA VAL A 19 0.14 0.52 18.20
C VAL A 19 0.53 -0.66 17.31
N ASN A 20 -0.18 -1.78 17.48
CA ASN A 20 -0.05 -2.97 16.65
C ASN A 20 -1.35 -3.80 16.73
N TYR A 21 -1.41 -4.94 16.08
CA TYR A 21 -2.62 -5.77 15.98
C TYR A 21 -3.11 -6.39 17.31
N LYS A 22 -2.36 -6.23 18.39
CA LYS A 22 -2.74 -6.65 19.76
C LYS A 22 -2.85 -5.47 20.73
N ASP A 23 -2.50 -4.25 20.31
CA ASP A 23 -2.35 -3.12 21.21
C ASP A 23 -2.92 -1.83 20.60
N ILE A 24 -3.87 -1.22 21.32
CA ILE A 24 -4.50 0.06 21.01
C ILE A 24 -4.27 1.10 22.11
N SER A 25 -3.21 0.96 22.90
CA SER A 25 -2.93 1.84 24.03
C SER A 25 -2.27 3.18 23.65
N GLY A 26 -2.01 3.41 22.36
CA GLY A 26 -1.38 4.64 21.90
C GLY A 26 -2.21 5.88 22.17
N ASP A 27 -1.54 7.00 22.48
CA ASP A 27 -2.16 8.30 22.65
C ASP A 27 -2.14 9.11 21.34
N PRO A 28 -3.28 9.25 20.66
CA PRO A 28 -3.34 9.98 19.40
C PRO A 28 -3.04 11.48 19.54
N TYR A 29 -3.33 12.09 20.69
CA TYR A 29 -3.07 13.51 20.95
C TYR A 29 -1.54 13.76 21.05
N GLN A 30 -0.84 12.95 21.81
CA GLN A 30 0.61 13.08 21.95
C GLN A 30 1.34 12.78 20.64
N ARG A 31 0.86 11.80 19.88
CA ARG A 31 1.38 11.51 18.53
C ARG A 31 1.23 12.70 17.61
N ASN A 32 0.02 13.27 17.50
CA ASN A 32 -0.24 14.43 16.67
C ASN A 32 0.59 15.65 17.09
N LYS A 33 0.69 15.89 18.38
CA LYS A 33 1.53 16.97 18.92
C LYS A 33 2.99 16.81 18.53
N THR A 34 3.50 15.59 18.62
CA THR A 34 4.88 15.26 18.23
C THR A 34 5.09 15.44 16.73
N TYR A 35 4.18 14.94 15.89
CA TYR A 35 4.28 15.08 14.44
C TYR A 35 4.27 16.53 14.00
N LEU A 36 3.35 17.35 14.53
CA LEU A 36 3.29 18.78 14.20
C LEU A 36 4.47 19.56 14.74
N LYS A 37 5.04 19.17 15.90
CA LYS A 37 6.26 19.78 16.44
C LYS A 37 7.46 19.51 15.53
N ASN A 38 7.59 18.28 15.02
CA ASN A 38 8.74 17.85 14.24
C ASN A 38 8.61 18.14 12.74
N ALA A 39 7.43 18.57 12.26
CA ALA A 39 7.22 18.89 10.86
C ALA A 39 8.03 20.14 10.46
N GLU A 40 8.67 20.09 9.30
CA GLU A 40 9.24 21.28 8.67
C GLU A 40 8.14 22.28 8.35
N LYS A 41 8.33 23.53 8.77
CA LYS A 41 7.31 24.59 8.65
C LYS A 41 7.50 25.46 7.39
N GLU A 42 8.68 25.42 6.79
CA GLU A 42 8.91 26.11 5.53
C GLU A 42 8.50 25.22 4.37
N TYR A 43 7.51 25.64 3.61
CA TYR A 43 6.92 24.86 2.52
C TYR A 43 7.96 24.38 1.50
N ASP A 44 8.84 25.28 1.06
CA ASP A 44 9.84 24.94 0.03
C ASP A 44 10.86 23.91 0.54
N LYS A 45 11.26 23.99 1.82
CA LYS A 45 12.13 22.98 2.44
C LYS A 45 11.41 21.64 2.59
N ALA A 46 10.15 21.65 3.05
CA ALA A 46 9.33 20.44 3.16
C ALA A 46 9.13 19.77 1.79
N LYS A 47 8.84 20.56 0.77
CA LYS A 47 8.70 20.11 -0.61
C LYS A 47 10.01 19.51 -1.16
N ALA A 48 11.13 20.19 -0.96
CA ALA A 48 12.44 19.71 -1.42
C ALA A 48 12.81 18.38 -0.74
N ALA A 49 12.61 18.28 0.57
CA ALA A 49 12.84 17.05 1.33
C ALA A 49 11.95 15.90 0.86
N HIS A 50 10.67 16.17 0.62
CA HIS A 50 9.73 15.18 0.08
C HIS A 50 10.16 14.66 -1.30
N ILE A 51 10.54 15.57 -2.21
CA ILE A 51 11.01 15.22 -3.55
C ILE A 51 12.28 14.36 -3.46
N ALA A 52 13.25 14.76 -2.64
CA ALA A 52 14.51 14.02 -2.48
C ALA A 52 14.25 12.59 -1.94
N ALA A 53 13.45 12.46 -0.89
CA ALA A 53 13.10 11.15 -0.33
C ALA A 53 12.36 10.25 -1.34
N TYR A 54 11.47 10.80 -2.13
CA TYR A 54 10.77 10.06 -3.17
C TYR A 54 11.72 9.62 -4.29
N GLN A 55 12.56 10.53 -4.77
CA GLN A 55 13.52 10.27 -5.86
C GLN A 55 14.58 9.26 -5.50
N GLU A 56 14.95 9.13 -4.23
CA GLU A 56 15.87 8.10 -3.75
C GLU A 56 15.43 6.69 -4.14
N GLN A 57 14.14 6.41 -4.11
CA GLN A 57 13.56 5.13 -4.51
C GLN A 57 13.15 5.11 -5.99
N PHE A 58 12.49 6.18 -6.44
CA PHE A 58 11.93 6.22 -7.79
C PHE A 58 12.99 6.19 -8.88
N ASN A 59 14.09 6.93 -8.71
CA ASN A 59 15.15 7.05 -9.72
C ASN A 59 16.08 5.83 -9.82
N ARG A 60 15.88 4.80 -9.01
CA ARG A 60 16.69 3.56 -9.07
C ARG A 60 16.49 2.76 -10.34
N VAL A 61 15.37 2.93 -11.00
CA VAL A 61 15.01 2.22 -12.23
C VAL A 61 14.37 3.19 -13.20
N THR A 62 14.89 3.20 -14.42
CA THR A 62 14.32 3.91 -15.57
C THR A 62 13.98 2.92 -16.66
N LEU A 63 12.91 3.15 -17.37
CA LEU A 63 12.51 2.39 -18.55
C LEU A 63 12.26 3.36 -19.68
N ASP A 64 13.05 3.25 -20.75
CA ASP A 64 12.88 4.00 -21.98
C ASP A 64 12.59 3.03 -23.12
N LEU A 65 11.44 3.17 -23.74
CA LEU A 65 10.99 2.36 -24.88
C LEU A 65 10.84 3.21 -26.15
N GLY A 66 11.37 4.42 -26.10
CA GLY A 66 11.21 5.43 -27.15
C GLY A 66 9.88 6.19 -27.05
N GLU A 67 9.77 7.24 -27.85
CA GLU A 67 8.64 8.15 -27.89
C GLU A 67 8.08 8.30 -29.28
N THR A 68 6.79 8.62 -29.37
CA THR A 68 6.13 9.02 -30.60
C THR A 68 5.35 10.31 -30.37
N SER A 69 4.71 10.86 -31.41
CA SER A 69 3.88 12.05 -31.25
C SER A 69 2.71 11.89 -30.25
N GLN A 70 2.42 10.66 -29.84
CA GLN A 70 1.39 10.36 -28.83
C GLN A 70 1.66 11.02 -27.48
N VAL A 71 2.95 11.26 -27.11
CA VAL A 71 3.30 11.92 -25.83
C VAL A 71 2.72 13.33 -25.69
N ASN A 72 2.39 13.98 -26.80
CA ASN A 72 1.79 15.33 -26.82
C ASN A 72 0.27 15.33 -26.57
N LYS A 73 -0.36 14.15 -26.53
CA LYS A 73 -1.80 14.04 -26.29
C LYS A 73 -2.12 13.97 -24.78
N PRO A 74 -3.29 14.42 -24.34
CA PRO A 74 -3.79 14.19 -23.01
C PRO A 74 -3.83 12.70 -22.65
N MET A 75 -3.66 12.36 -21.39
CA MET A 75 -3.54 10.97 -20.93
C MET A 75 -4.77 10.12 -21.21
N ASP A 76 -5.95 10.68 -21.01
CA ASP A 76 -7.24 10.02 -21.31
C ASP A 76 -7.37 9.66 -22.78
N VAL A 77 -6.89 10.52 -23.70
CA VAL A 77 -6.85 10.26 -25.13
C VAL A 77 -5.85 9.15 -25.46
N ARG A 78 -4.63 9.21 -24.89
CA ARG A 78 -3.61 8.17 -25.07
C ARG A 78 -4.09 6.78 -24.65
N ILE A 79 -4.77 6.70 -23.49
CA ILE A 79 -5.35 5.44 -23.00
C ILE A 79 -6.44 4.93 -23.95
N LYS A 80 -7.35 5.79 -24.36
CA LYS A 80 -8.46 5.43 -25.26
C LYS A 80 -7.98 4.93 -26.63
N GLU A 81 -6.94 5.54 -27.16
CA GLU A 81 -6.40 5.23 -28.49
C GLU A 81 -5.30 4.15 -28.45
N PHE A 82 -4.94 3.63 -27.28
CA PHE A 82 -3.79 2.74 -27.13
C PHE A 82 -3.85 1.49 -28.04
N SER A 83 -5.03 0.92 -28.24
CA SER A 83 -5.21 -0.27 -29.08
C SER A 83 -5.02 0.00 -30.58
N SER A 84 -5.13 1.26 -31.02
CA SER A 84 -5.04 1.68 -32.42
C SER A 84 -3.83 2.54 -32.73
N SER A 85 -3.00 2.85 -31.73
CA SER A 85 -1.81 3.69 -31.86
C SER A 85 -0.59 3.01 -31.27
N TYR A 86 0.60 3.35 -31.79
CA TYR A 86 1.86 2.93 -31.23
C TYR A 86 2.36 3.96 -30.22
N ASP A 87 2.29 3.64 -28.92
CA ASP A 87 2.65 4.53 -27.81
C ASP A 87 3.51 3.81 -26.76
N PRO A 88 4.80 3.57 -27.06
CA PRO A 88 5.71 2.88 -26.14
C PRO A 88 5.97 3.68 -24.86
N ALA A 89 5.94 5.01 -24.94
CA ALA A 89 6.11 5.88 -23.77
C ALA A 89 4.97 5.71 -22.75
N LEU A 90 3.75 5.36 -23.19
CA LEU A 90 2.66 5.06 -22.26
C LEU A 90 2.93 3.77 -21.47
N ILE A 91 3.54 2.77 -22.08
CA ILE A 91 3.94 1.52 -21.40
C ILE A 91 5.00 1.82 -20.34
N ALA A 92 6.03 2.61 -20.70
CA ALA A 92 7.06 3.04 -19.77
C ALA A 92 6.48 3.83 -18.58
N LEU A 93 5.55 4.72 -18.86
CA LEU A 93 4.85 5.49 -17.83
C LEU A 93 4.00 4.57 -16.93
N TYR A 94 3.29 3.60 -17.50
CA TYR A 94 2.48 2.65 -16.74
C TYR A 94 3.33 1.79 -15.79
N PHE A 95 4.50 1.33 -16.26
CA PHE A 95 5.49 0.66 -15.43
C PHE A 95 5.94 1.54 -14.24
N GLN A 96 6.30 2.79 -14.50
CA GLN A 96 6.72 3.72 -13.45
C GLN A 96 5.56 4.09 -12.51
N TYR A 97 4.33 4.15 -13.02
CA TYR A 97 3.15 4.38 -12.20
C TYR A 97 2.89 3.22 -11.21
N GLY A 98 3.10 1.98 -11.64
CA GLY A 98 3.05 0.82 -10.73
C GLY A 98 4.09 0.93 -9.61
N ARG A 99 5.32 1.32 -9.92
CA ARG A 99 6.36 1.59 -8.91
C ARG A 99 5.95 2.74 -7.96
N TYR A 100 5.41 3.82 -8.49
CA TYR A 100 4.87 4.93 -7.67
C TYR A 100 3.82 4.45 -6.68
N LEU A 101 2.87 3.64 -7.09
CA LEU A 101 1.82 3.12 -6.21
C LEU A 101 2.41 2.31 -5.05
N LEU A 102 3.42 1.50 -5.28
CA LEU A 102 4.08 0.73 -4.23
C LEU A 102 4.90 1.63 -3.29
N ILE A 103 5.68 2.56 -3.83
CA ILE A 103 6.45 3.56 -3.04
C ILE A 103 5.52 4.35 -2.12
N ALA A 104 4.39 4.80 -2.64
CA ALA A 104 3.46 5.63 -1.88
C ALA A 104 2.62 4.85 -0.84
N SER A 105 2.49 3.53 -0.96
CA SER A 105 1.60 2.73 -0.12
C SER A 105 2.28 1.77 0.85
N SER A 106 3.56 1.45 0.69
CA SER A 106 4.21 0.37 1.45
C SER A 106 5.62 0.72 1.94
N GLN A 107 5.76 1.78 2.72
CA GLN A 107 7.05 2.12 3.32
C GLN A 107 7.35 1.25 4.56
N PRO A 108 8.63 0.95 4.83
CA PRO A 108 9.06 0.25 6.05
C PRO A 108 8.49 0.92 7.32
N GLY A 109 7.97 0.10 8.24
CA GLY A 109 7.32 0.57 9.47
C GLY A 109 5.85 0.95 9.32
N CYS A 110 5.31 0.93 8.09
CA CYS A 110 3.88 1.09 7.84
C CYS A 110 3.15 -0.26 7.74
N GLN A 111 1.82 -0.21 7.67
CA GLN A 111 1.02 -1.35 7.24
C GLN A 111 1.22 -1.59 5.74
N PRO A 112 1.09 -2.83 5.25
CA PRO A 112 1.19 -3.12 3.82
C PRO A 112 0.07 -2.47 3.00
N ALA A 113 0.25 -2.42 1.68
CA ALA A 113 -0.78 -2.00 0.75
C ALA A 113 -1.96 -2.99 0.78
N ASN A 114 -3.18 -2.48 0.99
CA ASN A 114 -4.42 -3.26 0.92
C ASN A 114 -4.96 -3.32 -0.52
N LEU A 115 -6.22 -3.77 -0.73
CA LEU A 115 -6.84 -3.86 -2.06
C LEU A 115 -6.82 -2.56 -2.86
N GLN A 116 -6.83 -1.41 -2.20
CA GLN A 116 -6.80 -0.09 -2.81
C GLN A 116 -5.50 0.67 -2.54
N GLY A 117 -4.46 -0.03 -2.13
CA GLY A 117 -3.21 0.61 -1.67
C GLY A 117 -3.45 1.38 -0.37
N LYS A 118 -3.57 2.70 -0.47
CA LYS A 118 -3.98 3.62 0.60
C LYS A 118 -5.07 4.61 0.14
N TRP A 119 -5.52 4.50 -1.09
CA TRP A 119 -6.48 5.41 -1.71
C TRP A 119 -7.91 4.91 -1.54
N ASN A 120 -8.49 5.18 -0.39
CA ASN A 120 -9.90 4.91 -0.13
C ASN A 120 -10.55 6.14 0.51
N HIS A 121 -11.59 6.66 -0.14
CA HIS A 121 -12.40 7.78 0.36
C HIS A 121 -13.79 7.35 0.82
N ASN A 122 -14.11 6.05 0.71
CA ASN A 122 -15.43 5.54 1.00
C ASN A 122 -15.46 4.80 2.34
N PRO A 123 -16.35 5.13 3.29
CA PRO A 123 -16.52 4.40 4.54
C PRO A 123 -16.91 2.93 4.36
N GLY A 124 -17.61 2.61 3.26
CA GLY A 124 -17.98 1.25 2.86
C GLY A 124 -17.34 0.86 1.54
N PRO A 125 -16.02 0.66 1.48
CA PRO A 125 -15.32 0.37 0.23
C PRO A 125 -15.64 -1.04 -0.27
N PRO A 126 -15.50 -1.30 -1.58
CA PRO A 126 -15.60 -2.64 -2.12
C PRO A 126 -14.68 -3.61 -1.38
N TRP A 127 -15.18 -4.79 -1.04
CA TRP A 127 -14.44 -5.83 -0.31
C TRP A 127 -13.86 -5.36 1.03
N SER A 128 -14.47 -4.36 1.64
CA SER A 128 -14.03 -3.73 2.89
C SER A 128 -12.58 -3.24 2.87
N CYS A 129 -11.98 -3.10 1.70
CA CYS A 129 -10.57 -2.74 1.50
C CYS A 129 -9.59 -3.64 2.28
N ASN A 130 -9.94 -4.92 2.46
CA ASN A 130 -9.16 -5.90 3.21
C ASN A 130 -7.87 -6.29 2.47
N TYR A 131 -7.04 -7.08 3.14
CA TYR A 131 -5.94 -7.81 2.52
C TYR A 131 -6.48 -9.14 2.01
N THR A 132 -6.82 -9.20 0.74
CA THR A 132 -7.26 -10.45 0.09
C THR A 132 -6.00 -11.24 -0.28
N THR A 133 -5.80 -12.37 0.39
CA THR A 133 -4.50 -13.05 0.46
C THR A 133 -4.30 -14.14 -0.57
N ASN A 134 -5.37 -14.57 -1.25
CA ASN A 134 -5.26 -15.64 -2.23
C ASN A 134 -4.62 -15.21 -3.57
N ILE A 135 -4.61 -13.90 -3.88
CA ILE A 135 -3.90 -13.35 -5.06
C ILE A 135 -3.62 -11.84 -4.95
N ASN A 136 -4.58 -11.04 -4.48
CA ASN A 136 -4.47 -9.58 -4.59
C ASN A 136 -3.31 -9.01 -3.78
N ALA A 137 -3.16 -9.44 -2.52
CA ALA A 137 -2.05 -8.99 -1.69
C ALA A 137 -0.69 -9.43 -2.26
N GLU A 138 -0.62 -10.64 -2.81
CA GLU A 138 0.58 -11.16 -3.47
C GLU A 138 0.94 -10.32 -4.71
N MET A 139 -0.03 -10.07 -5.59
CA MET A 139 0.18 -9.28 -6.82
C MET A 139 0.67 -7.86 -6.53
N ASN A 140 0.21 -7.25 -5.45
CA ASN A 140 0.69 -5.93 -5.04
C ASN A 140 2.21 -5.90 -4.82
N TYR A 141 2.80 -7.04 -4.41
CA TYR A 141 4.21 -7.13 -4.05
C TYR A 141 5.10 -7.85 -5.07
N TRP A 142 4.54 -8.47 -6.11
CA TRP A 142 5.36 -9.08 -7.17
C TRP A 142 6.42 -8.15 -7.78
N PRO A 143 6.15 -6.85 -7.99
CA PRO A 143 7.16 -5.96 -8.54
C PRO A 143 8.24 -5.52 -7.53
N ALA A 144 8.07 -5.73 -6.24
CA ALA A 144 8.95 -5.14 -5.21
C ALA A 144 10.44 -5.48 -5.46
N GLU A 145 10.77 -6.76 -5.60
CA GLU A 145 12.15 -7.20 -5.77
C GLU A 145 12.68 -6.87 -7.17
N ILE A 146 11.92 -7.21 -8.21
CA ILE A 146 12.37 -7.08 -9.60
C ILE A 146 12.47 -5.63 -10.08
N THR A 147 11.86 -4.69 -9.37
CA THR A 147 11.91 -3.26 -9.70
C THR A 147 12.77 -2.44 -8.73
N ASN A 148 13.67 -3.12 -7.99
CA ASN A 148 14.61 -2.50 -7.05
C ASN A 148 13.92 -1.70 -5.92
N LEU A 149 12.88 -2.29 -5.31
CA LEU A 149 12.09 -1.74 -4.22
C LEU A 149 11.91 -2.77 -3.09
N ALA A 150 12.90 -3.63 -2.87
CA ALA A 150 12.82 -4.76 -1.93
C ALA A 150 12.46 -4.36 -0.49
N GLU A 151 12.89 -3.17 -0.04
CA GLU A 151 12.54 -2.67 1.28
C GLU A 151 11.03 -2.43 1.47
N LEU A 152 10.30 -2.19 0.38
CA LEU A 152 8.85 -1.98 0.41
C LEU A 152 8.07 -3.29 0.59
N HIS A 153 8.74 -4.43 0.43
CA HIS A 153 8.17 -5.75 0.74
C HIS A 153 8.12 -6.04 2.26
N LYS A 154 8.95 -5.36 3.04
CA LYS A 154 9.05 -5.59 4.50
C LYS A 154 7.70 -5.51 5.24
N PRO A 155 6.80 -4.54 4.98
CA PRO A 155 5.51 -4.49 5.66
C PRO A 155 4.65 -5.74 5.42
N PHE A 156 4.67 -6.27 4.19
CA PHE A 156 3.95 -7.50 3.86
C PHE A 156 4.55 -8.73 4.55
N ILE A 157 5.86 -8.88 4.51
CA ILE A 157 6.56 -9.97 5.19
C ILE A 157 6.30 -9.92 6.71
N GLN A 158 6.28 -8.72 7.30
CA GLN A 158 5.95 -8.56 8.71
C GLN A 158 4.51 -8.99 9.01
N MET A 159 3.55 -8.63 8.14
CA MET A 159 2.16 -9.09 8.26
C MET A 159 2.08 -10.62 8.22
N VAL A 160 2.80 -11.27 7.31
CA VAL A 160 2.83 -12.75 7.22
C VAL A 160 3.37 -13.39 8.49
N ARG A 161 4.41 -12.82 9.09
CA ARG A 161 4.93 -13.29 10.39
C ARG A 161 3.88 -13.18 11.49
N GLU A 162 3.21 -12.05 11.60
CA GLU A 162 2.14 -11.82 12.58
C GLU A 162 0.95 -12.76 12.36
N LEU A 163 0.58 -13.00 11.11
CA LEU A 163 -0.45 -13.96 10.72
C LEU A 163 -0.07 -15.41 11.07
N SER A 164 1.21 -15.77 10.95
CA SER A 164 1.67 -17.10 11.31
C SER A 164 1.50 -17.40 12.80
N GLU A 165 1.58 -16.39 13.66
CA GLU A 165 1.30 -16.53 15.09
C GLU A 165 -0.19 -16.77 15.36
N ASN A 166 -1.06 -15.91 14.84
CA ASN A 166 -2.50 -16.03 15.03
C ASN A 166 -3.08 -17.27 14.33
N GLY A 167 -2.52 -17.63 13.17
CA GLY A 167 -2.96 -18.77 12.37
C GLY A 167 -2.73 -20.13 13.02
N ARG A 168 -1.86 -20.24 14.01
CA ARG A 168 -1.65 -21.50 14.77
C ARG A 168 -2.90 -21.89 15.56
N GLU A 169 -3.55 -20.92 16.16
CA GLU A 169 -4.81 -21.16 16.87
C GLU A 169 -5.91 -21.63 15.89
N ALA A 170 -6.03 -20.97 14.76
CA ALA A 170 -6.98 -21.34 13.70
C ALA A 170 -6.70 -22.78 13.18
N ALA A 171 -5.45 -23.12 12.90
CA ALA A 171 -5.06 -24.45 12.45
C ALA A 171 -5.43 -25.52 13.47
N SER A 172 -5.12 -25.30 14.74
CA SER A 172 -5.40 -26.25 15.82
C SER A 172 -6.90 -26.40 16.06
N ARG A 173 -7.64 -25.28 16.21
CA ARG A 173 -9.06 -25.32 16.59
C ARG A 173 -9.98 -25.77 15.45
N MET A 174 -9.70 -25.34 14.21
CA MET A 174 -10.60 -25.60 13.07
C MET A 174 -10.27 -26.92 12.37
N TYR A 175 -9.00 -27.32 12.35
CA TYR A 175 -8.53 -28.46 11.55
C TYR A 175 -7.82 -29.54 12.36
N GLY A 176 -7.58 -29.33 13.65
CA GLY A 176 -6.82 -30.26 14.49
C GLY A 176 -5.38 -30.46 14.04
N CYS A 177 -4.82 -29.52 13.29
CA CYS A 177 -3.51 -29.61 12.66
C CYS A 177 -2.45 -28.80 13.40
N ARG A 178 -1.18 -29.21 13.26
CA ARG A 178 -0.01 -28.40 13.59
C ARG A 178 0.25 -27.39 12.46
N GLY A 179 1.09 -26.38 12.75
CA GLY A 179 1.40 -25.31 11.80
C GLY A 179 0.46 -24.13 11.96
N TRP A 180 0.19 -23.44 10.89
CA TRP A 180 -0.71 -22.28 10.86
C TRP A 180 -1.52 -22.23 9.58
N VAL A 181 -2.64 -21.54 9.60
CA VAL A 181 -3.53 -21.36 8.45
C VAL A 181 -3.98 -19.91 8.35
N LEU A 182 -4.06 -19.44 7.14
CA LEU A 182 -4.70 -18.17 6.77
C LEU A 182 -5.77 -18.47 5.74
N HIS A 183 -6.94 -17.92 5.93
CA HIS A 183 -8.03 -18.01 4.96
C HIS A 183 -7.99 -16.83 3.99
N HIS A 184 -9.01 -16.70 3.16
CA HIS A 184 -9.10 -15.81 2.02
C HIS A 184 -8.73 -14.33 2.28
N ASN A 185 -9.10 -13.79 3.45
CA ASN A 185 -8.86 -12.39 3.82
C ASN A 185 -8.23 -12.27 5.19
N THR A 186 -7.49 -11.21 5.37
CA THR A 186 -7.10 -10.71 6.68
C THR A 186 -7.30 -9.20 6.76
N ASP A 187 -7.12 -8.66 7.95
CA ASP A 187 -7.33 -7.25 8.26
C ASP A 187 -6.18 -6.66 9.08
N LEU A 188 -6.39 -5.45 9.57
CA LEU A 188 -5.44 -4.77 10.44
C LEU A 188 -5.16 -5.53 11.76
N TRP A 189 -6.11 -6.35 12.21
CA TRP A 189 -6.05 -7.13 13.45
C TRP A 189 -5.47 -8.53 13.23
N ARG A 190 -5.01 -8.83 12.01
CA ARG A 190 -4.41 -10.14 11.64
C ARG A 190 -5.37 -11.31 11.90
N MET A 191 -6.62 -11.12 11.53
CA MET A 191 -7.60 -12.20 11.58
C MET A 191 -7.20 -13.31 10.60
N THR A 192 -7.32 -14.56 11.05
CA THR A 192 -6.97 -15.76 10.28
C THR A 192 -8.14 -16.71 10.05
N GLY A 193 -9.31 -16.44 10.66
CA GLY A 193 -10.52 -17.25 10.51
C GLY A 193 -11.19 -17.12 9.15
N ALA A 194 -12.05 -18.08 8.81
CA ALA A 194 -12.85 -18.05 7.59
C ALA A 194 -14.02 -17.07 7.76
N VAL A 195 -13.90 -15.86 7.26
CA VAL A 195 -14.87 -14.80 7.54
C VAL A 195 -15.78 -14.42 6.41
N SER A 196 -15.50 -14.77 5.20
CA SER A 196 -16.41 -14.47 4.11
C SER A 196 -16.39 -15.58 3.08
N TYR A 197 -17.57 -15.89 2.59
CA TYR A 197 -17.77 -16.93 1.59
C TYR A 197 -17.45 -18.34 2.09
N THR A 198 -18.14 -18.81 3.12
CA THR A 198 -18.10 -20.19 3.57
C THR A 198 -18.46 -21.21 2.48
N HIS A 199 -18.88 -20.77 1.30
CA HIS A 199 -19.31 -21.60 0.19
C HIS A 199 -18.37 -21.61 -0.99
N LEU A 200 -17.35 -20.78 -1.05
CA LEU A 200 -16.52 -20.66 -2.22
C LEU A 200 -15.04 -20.79 -1.90
N ARG A 201 -14.57 -22.02 -2.08
CA ARG A 201 -13.17 -22.38 -2.25
C ARG A 201 -12.31 -22.47 -0.99
N ALA A 202 -12.49 -23.56 -0.32
CA ALA A 202 -11.40 -24.20 0.41
C ALA A 202 -10.31 -24.70 -0.56
N HIS A 203 -9.76 -23.83 -1.40
CA HIS A 203 -8.74 -24.23 -2.36
C HIS A 203 -7.35 -23.70 -2.06
N GLU A 204 -7.28 -22.75 -1.17
CA GLU A 204 -6.04 -22.02 -0.95
C GLU A 204 -5.56 -22.22 0.47
N THR A 205 -5.22 -23.42 0.79
CA THR A 205 -4.42 -23.66 1.97
C THR A 205 -2.97 -23.55 1.57
N SER A 206 -2.31 -22.49 1.95
CA SER A 206 -0.85 -22.46 2.07
C SER A 206 -0.39 -23.39 3.20
N ALA A 207 -0.97 -24.56 3.26
CA ALA A 207 -0.65 -25.58 4.27
C ALA A 207 0.60 -26.39 3.91
N HIS A 208 1.40 -25.91 2.96
CA HIS A 208 2.62 -26.57 2.52
C HIS A 208 3.84 -25.65 2.56
N LEU A 209 4.14 -25.17 3.73
CA LEU A 209 5.50 -24.65 4.03
C LEU A 209 5.93 -25.14 5.40
#